data_9c19f4124f3fbe90d187310096cbbfcc
#
_entry.id   9c19f4124f3fbe90d187310096cbbfcc
#
_cell.length_a   1.000
_cell.length_b   1.000
_cell.length_c   1.000
_cell.angle_alpha   90.00
_cell.angle_beta   90.00
_cell.angle_gamma   90.00
#
_symmetry.space_group_name_H-M   'P 1'
#
loop_
_entity.id
_entity.type
_entity.pdbx_description
1 polymer ?
#
loop_
_entity_poly.entity_id
_entity_poly.type
_entity_poly.pdbx_seq_one_letter_code
_entity_poly.pdbx_strand_id
1 'polypeptide(L)'
;CKDQYGCRFLQKKLDEDKTSTTCDLIFVEILSEIVELMSDPFGNYLCQKLIEKCSPVQRLAIVRGVSGSLVQISKNMHGTRAVQKTIEQLGSPEEIRLIRDALKGSVVALIQDLNGNHVIQKCIHRLEPNDNQFIYDAVAHHCVQVVTHRHGCCVMQRCIDHSSNQQKMQLVEEIKNNALSLVQDQFGNYVVQYVLDLGMESVCEALATNLLGHLYFLSTQKFSSNVVEKCLK
;
A
#
# COMPACT_ATOMS: atom_id res chain seq x y z
N CYS A 1 4.62 -29.46 0.65
CA CYS A 1 4.90 -28.21 -0.11
C CYS A 1 5.62 -27.13 0.71
N LYS A 2 6.26 -27.48 1.84
CA LYS A 2 7.06 -26.54 2.65
C LYS A 2 8.58 -26.74 2.45
N ASP A 3 8.98 -27.57 1.50
CA ASP A 3 10.38 -27.76 1.13
C ASP A 3 10.70 -27.12 -0.24
N GLN A 4 11.96 -26.72 -0.41
CA GLN A 4 12.41 -25.99 -1.59
C GLN A 4 12.26 -26.79 -2.89
N TYR A 5 12.52 -28.10 -2.86
CA TYR A 5 12.50 -28.92 -4.05
C TYR A 5 11.07 -29.23 -4.50
N GLY A 6 10.20 -29.58 -3.56
CA GLY A 6 8.78 -29.80 -3.82
C GLY A 6 8.09 -28.54 -4.37
N CYS A 7 8.33 -27.38 -3.77
CA CYS A 7 7.79 -26.12 -4.27
C CYS A 7 8.26 -25.78 -5.69
N ARG A 8 9.54 -25.94 -5.99
CA ARG A 8 10.08 -25.71 -7.35
C ARG A 8 9.52 -26.70 -8.37
N PHE A 9 9.39 -27.97 -7.97
CA PHE A 9 8.79 -29.00 -8.84
C PHE A 9 7.36 -28.64 -9.21
N LEU A 10 6.53 -28.27 -8.23
CA LEU A 10 5.13 -27.89 -8.47
C LEU A 10 5.00 -26.60 -9.27
N GLN A 11 5.85 -25.59 -9.04
CA GLN A 11 5.90 -24.38 -9.88
C GLN A 11 6.19 -24.72 -11.33
N LYS A 12 7.19 -25.61 -11.59
CA LYS A 12 7.50 -26.06 -12.94
C LYS A 12 6.32 -26.79 -13.58
N LYS A 13 5.63 -27.64 -12.82
CA LYS A 13 4.42 -28.33 -13.30
C LYS A 13 3.30 -27.36 -13.67
N LEU A 14 3.10 -26.28 -12.90
CA LEU A 14 2.15 -25.21 -13.22
C LEU A 14 2.55 -24.45 -14.51
N ASP A 15 3.84 -24.28 -14.79
CA ASP A 15 4.30 -23.64 -16.02
C ASP A 15 4.13 -24.54 -17.26
N GLU A 16 4.31 -25.85 -17.10
CA GLU A 16 4.12 -26.84 -18.15
C GLU A 16 2.64 -27.15 -18.45
N ASP A 17 1.73 -26.82 -17.54
CA ASP A 17 0.30 -27.14 -17.62
C ASP A 17 -0.41 -26.31 -18.70
N LYS A 18 -0.85 -26.99 -19.76
CA LYS A 18 -1.64 -26.39 -20.84
C LYS A 18 -3.13 -26.64 -20.73
N THR A 19 -3.55 -27.50 -19.81
CA THR A 19 -4.94 -28.01 -19.71
C THR A 19 -5.64 -27.57 -18.44
N SER A 20 -4.94 -26.86 -17.55
CA SER A 20 -5.38 -26.49 -16.20
C SER A 20 -5.58 -27.67 -15.24
N THR A 21 -5.38 -28.91 -15.66
CA THR A 21 -5.58 -30.09 -14.81
C THR A 21 -4.62 -30.14 -13.64
N THR A 22 -3.35 -29.79 -13.85
CA THR A 22 -2.35 -29.71 -12.78
C THR A 22 -2.67 -28.57 -11.81
N CYS A 23 -3.14 -27.44 -12.34
CA CYS A 23 -3.56 -26.30 -11.54
C CYS A 23 -4.74 -26.68 -10.61
N ASP A 24 -5.73 -27.39 -11.14
CA ASP A 24 -6.89 -27.87 -10.38
C ASP A 24 -6.49 -28.81 -9.24
N LEU A 25 -5.63 -29.78 -9.51
CA LEU A 25 -5.12 -30.71 -8.50
C LEU A 25 -4.35 -30.00 -7.40
N ILE A 26 -3.39 -29.14 -7.76
CA ILE A 26 -2.61 -28.38 -6.79
C ILE A 26 -3.52 -27.45 -5.96
N PHE A 27 -4.49 -26.78 -6.58
CA PHE A 27 -5.42 -25.90 -5.91
C PHE A 27 -6.21 -26.64 -4.83
N VAL A 28 -6.79 -27.78 -5.12
CA VAL A 28 -7.58 -28.58 -4.16
C VAL A 28 -6.72 -28.97 -2.95
N GLU A 29 -5.49 -29.43 -3.21
CA GLU A 29 -4.60 -29.90 -2.14
C GLU A 29 -4.06 -28.81 -1.23
N ILE A 30 -3.83 -27.58 -1.74
CA ILE A 30 -3.20 -26.53 -0.94
C ILE A 30 -4.17 -25.50 -0.38
N LEU A 31 -5.44 -25.50 -0.80
CA LEU A 31 -6.40 -24.47 -0.38
C LEU A 31 -6.60 -24.43 1.14
N SER A 32 -6.63 -25.56 1.83
CA SER A 32 -6.75 -25.66 3.29
C SER A 32 -5.53 -25.09 4.02
N GLU A 33 -4.35 -25.13 3.40
CA GLU A 33 -3.07 -24.68 3.96
C GLU A 33 -2.60 -23.34 3.40
N ILE A 34 -3.42 -22.66 2.59
CA ILE A 34 -3.02 -21.50 1.79
C ILE A 34 -2.45 -20.35 2.64
N VAL A 35 -3.02 -20.10 3.82
CA VAL A 35 -2.58 -19.04 4.76
C VAL A 35 -1.15 -19.31 5.23
N GLU A 36 -0.87 -20.54 5.61
CA GLU A 36 0.45 -20.95 6.09
C GLU A 36 1.47 -20.95 4.96
N LEU A 37 1.10 -21.51 3.77
CA LEU A 37 1.95 -21.54 2.59
C LEU A 37 2.31 -20.16 2.06
N MET A 38 1.39 -19.20 2.10
CA MET A 38 1.69 -17.83 1.70
C MET A 38 2.78 -17.18 2.56
N SER A 39 2.88 -17.58 3.84
CA SER A 39 3.87 -17.07 4.78
C SER A 39 5.16 -17.91 4.85
N ASP A 40 5.22 -19.03 4.15
CA ASP A 40 6.36 -19.94 4.13
C ASP A 40 7.47 -19.45 3.16
N PRO A 41 8.77 -19.59 3.49
CA PRO A 41 9.89 -19.15 2.65
C PRO A 41 9.89 -19.70 1.23
N PHE A 42 9.36 -20.89 1.02
CA PHE A 42 9.31 -21.56 -0.28
C PHE A 42 7.88 -21.64 -0.83
N GLY A 43 6.90 -21.88 0.05
CA GLY A 43 5.49 -21.99 -0.29
C GLY A 43 4.91 -20.72 -0.90
N ASN A 44 5.38 -19.54 -0.48
CA ASN A 44 4.91 -18.26 -1.03
C ASN A 44 5.08 -18.16 -2.55
N TYR A 45 6.16 -18.69 -3.12
CA TYR A 45 6.40 -18.69 -4.57
C TYR A 45 5.44 -19.63 -5.31
N LEU A 46 5.10 -20.78 -4.70
CA LEU A 46 4.09 -21.68 -5.24
C LEU A 46 2.71 -21.01 -5.23
N CYS A 47 2.35 -20.33 -4.12
CA CYS A 47 1.10 -19.58 -4.03
C CYS A 47 1.01 -18.47 -5.08
N GLN A 48 2.10 -17.71 -5.28
CA GLN A 48 2.15 -16.68 -6.32
C GLN A 48 1.91 -17.29 -7.72
N LYS A 49 2.57 -18.40 -8.03
CA LYS A 49 2.42 -19.08 -9.31
C LYS A 49 1.01 -19.64 -9.50
N LEU A 50 0.43 -20.23 -8.44
CA LEU A 50 -0.96 -20.72 -8.50
C LEU A 50 -1.95 -19.58 -8.77
N ILE A 51 -1.81 -18.46 -8.07
CA ILE A 51 -2.67 -17.25 -8.24
C ILE A 51 -2.59 -16.73 -9.68
N GLU A 52 -1.45 -16.82 -10.36
CA GLU A 52 -1.31 -16.42 -11.76
C GLU A 52 -2.05 -17.37 -12.73
N LYS A 53 -2.13 -18.65 -12.40
CA LYS A 53 -2.65 -19.70 -13.30
C LYS A 53 -4.08 -20.11 -13.01
N CYS A 54 -4.57 -19.87 -11.80
CA CYS A 54 -5.89 -20.32 -11.37
C CYS A 54 -7.05 -19.59 -12.08
N SER A 55 -8.16 -20.28 -12.21
CA SER A 55 -9.41 -19.70 -12.73
C SER A 55 -9.97 -18.60 -11.80
N PRO A 56 -10.86 -17.73 -12.29
CA PRO A 56 -11.53 -16.73 -11.45
C PRO A 56 -12.24 -17.31 -10.23
N VAL A 57 -12.85 -18.49 -10.36
CA VAL A 57 -13.55 -19.18 -9.26
C VAL A 57 -12.56 -19.64 -8.20
N GLN A 58 -11.44 -20.22 -8.60
CA GLN A 58 -10.38 -20.65 -7.70
C GLN A 58 -9.71 -19.46 -7.00
N ARG A 59 -9.47 -18.38 -7.72
CA ARG A 59 -8.90 -17.16 -7.17
C ARG A 59 -9.82 -16.55 -6.10
N LEU A 60 -11.10 -16.49 -6.36
CA LEU A 60 -12.09 -16.04 -5.37
C LEU A 60 -12.07 -16.93 -4.12
N ALA A 61 -11.95 -18.26 -4.27
CA ALA A 61 -11.84 -19.17 -3.15
C ALA A 61 -10.57 -18.92 -2.32
N ILE A 62 -9.42 -18.67 -3.00
CA ILE A 62 -8.18 -18.28 -2.32
C ILE A 62 -8.36 -16.97 -1.55
N VAL A 63 -8.92 -15.93 -2.18
CA VAL A 63 -9.14 -14.63 -1.54
C VAL A 63 -10.05 -14.76 -0.31
N ARG A 64 -11.11 -15.55 -0.38
CA ARG A 64 -11.97 -15.86 0.78
C ARG A 64 -11.21 -16.59 1.89
N GLY A 65 -10.39 -17.58 1.53
CA GLY A 65 -9.61 -18.36 2.50
C GLY A 65 -8.57 -17.54 3.25
N VAL A 66 -7.98 -16.51 2.60
CA VAL A 66 -6.93 -15.69 3.22
C VAL A 66 -7.45 -14.41 3.86
N SER A 67 -8.69 -13.97 3.57
CA SER A 67 -9.22 -12.67 4.00
C SER A 67 -9.13 -12.43 5.51
N GLY A 68 -9.44 -13.44 6.32
CA GLY A 68 -9.36 -13.36 7.79
C GLY A 68 -7.94 -13.23 8.36
N SER A 69 -6.92 -13.63 7.60
CA SER A 69 -5.50 -13.58 8.00
C SER A 69 -4.69 -12.59 7.17
N LEU A 70 -5.34 -11.82 6.29
CA LEU A 70 -4.67 -11.01 5.27
C LEU A 70 -3.69 -9.99 5.87
N VAL A 71 -4.06 -9.33 6.97
CA VAL A 71 -3.20 -8.36 7.67
C VAL A 71 -1.93 -9.04 8.21
N GLN A 72 -2.07 -10.23 8.81
CA GLN A 72 -0.94 -10.98 9.33
C GLN A 72 0.00 -11.44 8.21
N ILE A 73 -0.55 -11.99 7.12
CA ILE A 73 0.22 -12.40 5.95
C ILE A 73 0.93 -11.20 5.33
N SER A 74 0.27 -10.03 5.27
CA SER A 74 0.85 -8.79 4.71
C SER A 74 2.09 -8.30 5.47
N LYS A 75 2.16 -8.52 6.78
CA LYS A 75 3.30 -8.15 7.63
C LYS A 75 4.43 -9.19 7.61
N ASN A 76 4.16 -10.40 7.15
CA ASN A 76 5.18 -11.43 7.03
C ASN A 76 6.11 -11.14 5.84
N MET A 77 7.42 -11.32 6.03
CA MET A 77 8.46 -11.00 5.01
C MET A 77 8.34 -11.81 3.71
N HIS A 78 7.75 -13.00 3.76
CA HIS A 78 7.46 -13.84 2.59
C HIS A 78 6.03 -13.62 2.10
N GLY A 79 5.08 -13.59 3.03
CA GLY A 79 3.64 -13.48 2.75
C GLY A 79 3.26 -12.19 2.03
N THR A 80 3.94 -11.07 2.33
CA THR A 80 3.68 -9.80 1.67
C THR A 80 3.77 -9.92 0.13
N ARG A 81 4.68 -10.77 -0.40
CA ARG A 81 4.82 -11.00 -1.85
C ARG A 81 3.61 -11.72 -2.45
N ALA A 82 3.12 -12.75 -1.75
CA ALA A 82 1.94 -13.49 -2.20
C ALA A 82 0.67 -12.63 -2.13
N VAL A 83 0.52 -11.77 -1.09
CA VAL A 83 -0.59 -10.81 -1.01
C VAL A 83 -0.53 -9.78 -2.13
N GLN A 84 0.64 -9.21 -2.42
CA GLN A 84 0.80 -8.27 -3.54
C GLN A 84 0.43 -8.92 -4.87
N LYS A 85 0.83 -10.18 -5.09
CA LYS A 85 0.45 -10.95 -6.29
C LYS A 85 -1.06 -11.18 -6.35
N THR A 86 -1.70 -11.49 -5.23
CA THR A 86 -3.16 -11.63 -5.15
C THR A 86 -3.86 -10.33 -5.59
N ILE A 87 -3.41 -9.18 -5.07
CA ILE A 87 -3.97 -7.87 -5.43
C ILE A 87 -3.76 -7.55 -6.93
N GLU A 88 -2.63 -7.92 -7.50
CA GLU A 88 -2.37 -7.77 -8.95
C GLU A 88 -3.39 -8.51 -9.82
N GLN A 89 -3.79 -9.70 -9.39
CA GLN A 89 -4.64 -10.60 -10.16
C GLN A 89 -6.15 -10.44 -9.87
N LEU A 90 -6.56 -9.52 -8.98
CA LEU A 90 -7.97 -9.28 -8.68
C LEU A 90 -8.76 -8.97 -9.97
N GLY A 91 -9.86 -9.66 -10.18
CA GLY A 91 -10.64 -9.55 -11.41
C GLY A 91 -12.14 -9.38 -11.19
N SER A 92 -12.65 -9.57 -9.96
CA SER A 92 -14.08 -9.41 -9.68
C SER A 92 -14.35 -8.40 -8.56
N PRO A 93 -15.52 -7.73 -8.59
CA PRO A 93 -15.93 -6.81 -7.51
C PRO A 93 -15.97 -7.48 -6.14
N GLU A 94 -16.31 -8.77 -6.08
CA GLU A 94 -16.34 -9.51 -4.82
C GLU A 94 -14.94 -9.72 -4.23
N GLU A 95 -13.95 -10.08 -5.06
CA GLU A 95 -12.56 -10.20 -4.63
C GLU A 95 -12.04 -8.85 -4.08
N ILE A 96 -12.32 -7.75 -4.79
CA ILE A 96 -11.93 -6.40 -4.38
C ILE A 96 -12.57 -6.04 -3.03
N ARG A 97 -13.88 -6.33 -2.87
CA ARG A 97 -14.60 -6.08 -1.62
C ARG A 97 -13.98 -6.86 -0.45
N LEU A 98 -13.66 -8.13 -0.63
CA LEU A 98 -13.05 -8.95 0.41
C LEU A 98 -11.69 -8.42 0.86
N ILE A 99 -10.84 -8.03 -0.08
CA ILE A 99 -9.53 -7.42 0.21
C ILE A 99 -9.71 -6.08 0.95
N ARG A 100 -10.58 -5.19 0.46
CA ARG A 100 -10.89 -3.93 1.10
C ARG A 100 -11.37 -4.13 2.54
N ASP A 101 -12.35 -4.99 2.75
CA ASP A 101 -12.96 -5.24 4.06
C ASP A 101 -11.96 -5.86 5.05
N ALA A 102 -11.03 -6.68 4.57
CA ALA A 102 -9.94 -7.24 5.37
C ALA A 102 -8.88 -6.21 5.78
N LEU A 103 -8.59 -5.20 4.93
CA LEU A 103 -7.51 -4.25 5.16
C LEU A 103 -7.96 -2.94 5.81
N LYS A 104 -9.23 -2.51 5.64
CA LYS A 104 -9.72 -1.17 6.02
C LYS A 104 -9.46 -0.77 7.47
N GLY A 105 -9.53 -1.70 8.41
CA GLY A 105 -9.26 -1.45 9.84
C GLY A 105 -7.78 -1.41 10.22
N SER A 106 -6.87 -1.68 9.28
CA SER A 106 -5.44 -1.85 9.56
C SER A 106 -4.53 -1.03 8.64
N VAL A 107 -5.08 -0.09 7.87
CA VAL A 107 -4.34 0.69 6.86
C VAL A 107 -3.12 1.37 7.47
N VAL A 108 -3.28 2.15 8.54
CA VAL A 108 -2.16 2.87 9.18
C VAL A 108 -1.12 1.91 9.74
N ALA A 109 -1.57 0.84 10.40
CA ALA A 109 -0.67 -0.18 10.95
C ALA A 109 0.12 -0.94 9.87
N LEU A 110 -0.46 -1.10 8.68
CA LEU A 110 0.23 -1.67 7.51
C LEU A 110 1.20 -0.66 6.89
N ILE A 111 0.83 0.63 6.79
CA ILE A 111 1.72 1.68 6.28
C ILE A 111 3.01 1.77 7.12
N GLN A 112 2.90 1.64 8.43
CA GLN A 112 4.03 1.72 9.34
C GLN A 112 4.87 0.44 9.41
N ASP A 113 4.35 -0.68 8.90
CA ASP A 113 5.04 -1.96 8.88
C ASP A 113 6.03 -2.06 7.70
N LEU A 114 7.20 -2.68 7.95
CA LEU A 114 8.27 -2.85 6.96
C LEU A 114 7.81 -3.57 5.68
N ASN A 115 6.93 -4.56 5.82
CA ASN A 115 6.43 -5.38 4.72
C ASN A 115 5.03 -4.94 4.29
N GLY A 116 4.17 -4.61 5.26
CA GLY A 116 2.78 -4.22 5.04
C GLY A 116 2.60 -2.99 4.17
N ASN A 117 3.53 -2.01 4.25
CA ASN A 117 3.45 -0.80 3.43
C ASN A 117 3.42 -1.09 1.92
N HIS A 118 4.09 -2.16 1.47
CA HIS A 118 4.09 -2.57 0.07
C HIS A 118 2.73 -3.09 -0.39
N VAL A 119 1.96 -3.70 0.53
CA VAL A 119 0.59 -4.15 0.23
C VAL A 119 -0.33 -2.95 0.02
N ILE A 120 -0.25 -1.93 0.88
CA ILE A 120 -1.02 -0.68 0.70
C ILE A 120 -0.63 0.03 -0.60
N GLN A 121 0.66 0.15 -0.90
CA GLN A 121 1.12 0.73 -2.17
C GLN A 121 0.59 -0.07 -3.38
N LYS A 122 0.54 -1.39 -3.30
CA LYS A 122 -0.04 -2.23 -4.35
C LYS A 122 -1.55 -1.97 -4.53
N CYS A 123 -2.30 -1.78 -3.44
CA CYS A 123 -3.72 -1.41 -3.51
C CYS A 123 -3.91 -0.05 -4.18
N ILE A 124 -3.12 0.96 -3.80
CA ILE A 124 -3.18 2.31 -4.39
C ILE A 124 -2.97 2.24 -5.90
N HIS A 125 -2.00 1.47 -6.34
CA HIS A 125 -1.63 1.36 -7.75
C HIS A 125 -2.60 0.53 -8.59
N ARG A 126 -3.30 -0.45 -8.00
CA ARG A 126 -4.10 -1.46 -8.72
C ARG A 126 -5.60 -1.20 -8.66
N LEU A 127 -6.10 -0.65 -7.56
CA LEU A 127 -7.53 -0.45 -7.36
C LEU A 127 -7.98 0.90 -7.93
N GLU A 128 -9.21 0.92 -8.46
CA GLU A 128 -9.83 2.14 -8.91
C GLU A 128 -10.13 3.11 -7.74
N PRO A 129 -10.29 4.42 -7.99
CA PRO A 129 -10.48 5.42 -6.93
C PRO A 129 -11.63 5.10 -5.96
N ASN A 130 -12.73 4.54 -6.43
CA ASN A 130 -13.85 4.16 -5.56
C ASN A 130 -13.53 2.95 -4.66
N ASP A 131 -12.67 2.05 -5.13
CA ASP A 131 -12.32 0.83 -4.42
C ASP A 131 -11.17 1.04 -3.42
N ASN A 132 -10.31 2.03 -3.65
CA ASN A 132 -9.19 2.36 -2.77
C ASN A 132 -9.49 3.54 -1.82
N GLN A 133 -10.67 4.17 -1.86
CA GLN A 133 -11.05 5.32 -1.05
C GLN A 133 -10.81 5.08 0.46
N PHE A 134 -11.00 3.87 0.95
CA PHE A 134 -10.75 3.52 2.35
C PHE A 134 -9.30 3.78 2.80
N ILE A 135 -8.34 3.75 1.86
CA ILE A 135 -6.93 4.07 2.14
C ILE A 135 -6.78 5.58 2.31
N TYR A 136 -7.38 6.36 1.41
CA TYR A 136 -7.34 7.83 1.45
C TYR A 136 -8.02 8.38 2.71
N ASP A 137 -9.16 7.81 3.11
CA ASP A 137 -9.86 8.18 4.34
C ASP A 137 -8.99 7.91 5.58
N ALA A 138 -8.36 6.74 5.66
CA ALA A 138 -7.49 6.40 6.76
C ALA A 138 -6.22 7.27 6.81
N VAL A 139 -5.62 7.56 5.65
CA VAL A 139 -4.41 8.40 5.53
C VAL A 139 -4.73 9.86 5.86
N ALA A 140 -5.86 10.39 5.41
CA ALA A 140 -6.31 11.74 5.74
C ALA A 140 -6.58 11.87 7.24
N HIS A 141 -7.37 10.96 7.81
CA HIS A 141 -7.72 10.98 9.24
C HIS A 141 -6.50 10.88 10.16
N HIS A 142 -5.47 10.17 9.74
CA HIS A 142 -4.22 9.97 10.50
C HIS A 142 -3.02 10.67 9.84
N CYS A 143 -3.24 11.81 9.17
CA CYS A 143 -2.26 12.49 8.33
C CYS A 143 -0.90 12.66 9.03
N VAL A 144 -0.86 13.30 10.19
CA VAL A 144 0.40 13.53 10.93
C VAL A 144 1.10 12.22 11.27
N GLN A 145 0.37 11.23 11.81
CA GLN A 145 0.93 9.93 12.18
C GLN A 145 1.53 9.19 10.98
N VAL A 146 0.92 9.30 9.81
CA VAL A 146 1.41 8.68 8.58
C VAL A 146 2.61 9.46 8.03
N VAL A 147 2.49 10.77 7.91
CA VAL A 147 3.50 11.61 7.24
C VAL A 147 4.80 11.71 8.03
N THR A 148 4.76 11.65 9.35
CA THR A 148 5.96 11.66 10.22
C THR A 148 6.60 10.28 10.40
N HIS A 149 6.11 9.26 9.70
CA HIS A 149 6.69 7.91 9.73
C HIS A 149 7.55 7.65 8.48
N ARG A 150 8.71 6.97 8.66
CA ARG A 150 9.69 6.68 7.59
C ARG A 150 9.13 6.00 6.33
N HIS A 151 8.15 5.12 6.47
CA HIS A 151 7.45 4.48 5.34
C HIS A 151 6.22 5.28 4.94
N GLY A 152 5.57 5.92 5.90
CA GLY A 152 4.33 6.66 5.69
C GLY A 152 4.51 7.88 4.79
N CYS A 153 5.61 8.63 4.91
CA CYS A 153 5.90 9.76 4.01
C CYS A 153 5.97 9.32 2.54
N CYS A 154 6.58 8.17 2.26
CA CYS A 154 6.61 7.61 0.90
C CYS A 154 5.24 7.13 0.43
N VAL A 155 4.45 6.52 1.33
CA VAL A 155 3.08 6.08 1.00
C VAL A 155 2.19 7.30 0.73
N MET A 156 2.31 8.39 1.50
CA MET A 156 1.58 9.63 1.25
C MET A 156 1.87 10.20 -0.14
N GLN A 157 3.13 10.25 -0.57
CA GLN A 157 3.48 10.69 -1.92
C GLN A 157 2.86 9.78 -2.99
N ARG A 158 2.90 8.45 -2.80
CA ARG A 158 2.23 7.51 -3.70
C ARG A 158 0.72 7.69 -3.75
N CYS A 159 0.08 7.98 -2.61
CA CYS A 159 -1.33 8.35 -2.59
C CYS A 159 -1.60 9.57 -3.46
N ILE A 160 -0.80 10.63 -3.34
CA ILE A 160 -0.96 11.86 -4.13
C ILE A 160 -0.75 11.58 -5.63
N ASP A 161 0.25 10.76 -6.00
CA ASP A 161 0.57 10.41 -7.39
C ASP A 161 -0.58 9.68 -8.10
N HIS A 162 -1.24 8.76 -7.39
CA HIS A 162 -2.24 7.86 -7.96
C HIS A 162 -3.69 8.24 -7.59
N SER A 163 -3.89 9.43 -7.04
CA SER A 163 -5.20 9.90 -6.59
C SER A 163 -6.07 10.44 -7.72
N SER A 164 -7.39 10.31 -7.57
CA SER A 164 -8.33 11.20 -8.25
C SER A 164 -8.17 12.64 -7.75
N ASN A 165 -8.71 13.60 -8.47
CA ASN A 165 -8.66 15.01 -8.05
C ASN A 165 -9.28 15.22 -6.66
N GLN A 166 -10.38 14.54 -6.35
CA GLN A 166 -11.05 14.63 -5.05
C GLN A 166 -10.18 14.06 -3.93
N GLN A 167 -9.59 12.89 -4.13
CA GLN A 167 -8.68 12.25 -3.19
C GLN A 167 -7.41 13.10 -2.96
N LYS A 168 -6.86 13.68 -4.03
CA LYS A 168 -5.71 14.58 -3.94
C LYS A 168 -6.01 15.78 -3.07
N MET A 169 -7.14 16.45 -3.31
CA MET A 169 -7.55 17.61 -2.51
C MET A 169 -7.80 17.24 -1.05
N GLN A 170 -8.38 16.07 -0.77
CA GLN A 170 -8.56 15.57 0.59
C GLN A 170 -7.22 15.48 1.34
N LEU A 171 -6.18 14.87 0.72
CA LEU A 171 -4.86 14.73 1.36
C LEU A 171 -4.11 16.05 1.47
N VAL A 172 -4.15 16.88 0.42
CA VAL A 172 -3.49 18.18 0.39
C VAL A 172 -4.06 19.11 1.47
N GLU A 173 -5.38 19.09 1.68
CA GLU A 173 -6.02 19.88 2.74
C GLU A 173 -5.53 19.46 4.13
N GLU A 174 -5.42 18.16 4.40
CA GLU A 174 -4.88 17.68 5.68
C GLU A 174 -3.40 18.04 5.88
N ILE A 175 -2.59 17.97 4.82
CA ILE A 175 -1.19 18.38 4.87
C ILE A 175 -1.10 19.89 5.14
N LYS A 176 -1.90 20.70 4.48
CA LYS A 176 -1.98 22.15 4.68
C LYS A 176 -2.37 22.52 6.12
N ASN A 177 -3.39 21.87 6.66
CA ASN A 177 -3.88 22.11 8.02
C ASN A 177 -2.83 21.74 9.10
N ASN A 178 -1.95 20.80 8.81
CA ASN A 178 -0.90 20.35 9.71
C ASN A 178 0.51 20.86 9.33
N ALA A 179 0.61 21.78 8.37
CA ALA A 179 1.86 22.20 7.76
C ALA A 179 2.93 22.60 8.77
N LEU A 180 2.59 23.41 9.77
CA LEU A 180 3.54 23.93 10.77
C LEU A 180 4.25 22.81 11.56
N SER A 181 3.55 21.74 11.89
CA SER A 181 4.15 20.58 12.56
C SER A 181 4.97 19.72 11.58
N LEU A 182 4.45 19.52 10.36
CA LEU A 182 5.06 18.66 9.35
C LEU A 182 6.38 19.20 8.81
N VAL A 183 6.50 20.53 8.64
CA VAL A 183 7.75 21.15 8.14
C VAL A 183 8.93 20.95 9.09
N GLN A 184 8.67 20.79 10.38
CA GLN A 184 9.68 20.61 11.43
C GLN A 184 10.05 19.13 11.63
N ASP A 185 9.31 18.20 11.05
CA ASP A 185 9.56 16.76 11.16
C ASP A 185 10.56 16.26 10.13
N GLN A 186 11.39 15.28 10.50
CA GLN A 186 12.43 14.70 9.64
C GLN A 186 11.90 14.03 8.36
N PHE A 187 10.67 13.56 8.34
CA PHE A 187 10.00 12.94 7.19
C PHE A 187 8.91 13.85 6.62
N GLY A 188 8.17 14.53 7.50
CA GLY A 188 7.07 15.42 7.15
C GLY A 188 7.48 16.55 6.23
N ASN A 189 8.67 17.13 6.43
CA ASN A 189 9.16 18.21 5.58
C ASN A 189 9.23 17.82 4.08
N TYR A 190 9.58 16.57 3.76
CA TYR A 190 9.61 16.09 2.38
C TYR A 190 8.23 16.03 1.73
N VAL A 191 7.20 15.70 2.52
CA VAL A 191 5.82 15.65 2.01
C VAL A 191 5.30 17.08 1.73
N VAL A 192 5.60 18.04 2.60
CA VAL A 192 5.24 19.45 2.36
C VAL A 192 5.97 19.99 1.13
N GLN A 193 7.27 19.73 0.99
CA GLN A 193 8.03 20.09 -0.22
C GLN A 193 7.43 19.45 -1.48
N TYR A 194 7.02 18.19 -1.39
CA TYR A 194 6.38 17.47 -2.49
C TYR A 194 5.04 18.14 -2.91
N VAL A 195 4.24 18.57 -1.94
CA VAL A 195 2.99 19.30 -2.23
C VAL A 195 3.26 20.66 -2.90
N LEU A 196 4.30 21.37 -2.46
CA LEU A 196 4.74 22.60 -3.14
C LEU A 196 5.15 22.36 -4.60
N ASP A 197 5.85 21.22 -4.88
CA ASP A 197 6.24 20.82 -6.24
C ASP A 197 5.07 20.51 -7.18
N LEU A 198 3.87 20.27 -6.66
CA LEU A 198 2.67 20.09 -7.48
C LEU A 198 2.26 21.40 -8.19
N GLY A 199 2.79 22.56 -7.77
CA GLY A 199 2.55 23.85 -8.40
C GLY A 199 1.09 24.33 -8.34
N MET A 200 0.33 23.87 -7.34
CA MET A 200 -1.06 24.30 -7.14
C MET A 200 -1.05 25.66 -6.44
N GLU A 201 -1.23 26.75 -7.21
CA GLU A 201 -1.06 28.14 -6.74
C GLU A 201 -1.77 28.41 -5.42
N SER A 202 -3.06 28.11 -5.31
CA SER A 202 -3.85 28.33 -4.08
C SER A 202 -3.35 27.54 -2.86
N VAL A 203 -2.75 26.36 -3.10
CA VAL A 203 -2.16 25.51 -2.03
C VAL A 203 -0.82 26.08 -1.61
N CYS A 204 0.00 26.51 -2.57
CA CYS A 204 1.29 27.12 -2.31
C CYS A 204 1.14 28.42 -1.51
N GLU A 205 0.20 29.29 -1.89
CA GLU A 205 -0.14 30.51 -1.15
C GLU A 205 -0.62 30.23 0.27
N ALA A 206 -1.50 29.24 0.43
CA ALA A 206 -2.00 28.87 1.75
C ALA A 206 -0.90 28.28 2.65
N LEU A 207 -0.04 27.43 2.11
CA LEU A 207 1.12 26.88 2.83
C LEU A 207 2.10 28.00 3.24
N ALA A 208 2.44 28.90 2.32
CA ALA A 208 3.31 30.04 2.59
C ALA A 208 2.70 30.93 3.69
N THR A 209 1.41 31.25 3.60
CA THR A 209 0.68 32.07 4.60
C THR A 209 0.71 31.42 5.99
N ASN A 210 0.50 30.12 6.08
CA ASN A 210 0.56 29.37 7.35
C ASN A 210 1.95 29.44 8.03
N LEU A 211 3.01 29.60 7.23
CA LEU A 211 4.39 29.61 7.71
C LEU A 211 4.91 31.03 8.00
N LEU A 212 4.29 32.09 7.44
CA LEU A 212 4.77 33.48 7.50
C LEU A 212 5.05 33.96 8.94
N GLY A 213 4.15 33.71 9.88
CA GLY A 213 4.32 34.12 11.29
C GLY A 213 5.47 33.44 12.02
N HIS A 214 6.06 32.39 11.43
CA HIS A 214 7.10 31.57 12.04
C HIS A 214 8.41 31.56 11.25
N LEU A 215 8.54 32.38 10.20
CA LEU A 215 9.66 32.33 9.23
C LEU A 215 11.04 32.36 9.89
N TYR A 216 11.27 33.28 10.82
CA TYR A 216 12.57 33.39 11.51
C TYR A 216 12.95 32.08 12.19
N PHE A 217 12.01 31.51 12.97
CA PHE A 217 12.22 30.26 13.67
C PHE A 217 12.43 29.10 12.70
N LEU A 218 11.57 28.97 11.69
CA LEU A 218 11.62 27.87 10.71
C LEU A 218 12.89 27.92 9.84
N SER A 219 13.41 29.12 9.53
CA SER A 219 14.62 29.30 8.74
C SER A 219 15.89 28.80 9.47
N THR A 220 15.87 28.74 10.79
CA THR A 220 17.01 28.31 11.62
C THR A 220 16.98 26.82 11.96
N GLN A 221 15.89 26.11 11.62
CA GLN A 221 15.72 24.71 11.94
C GLN A 221 16.18 23.79 10.80
N LYS A 222 16.77 22.65 11.15
CA LYS A 222 17.39 21.69 10.22
C LYS A 222 16.46 21.24 9.08
N PHE A 223 15.19 20.98 9.38
CA PHE A 223 14.25 20.41 8.40
C PHE A 223 13.39 21.49 7.75
N SER A 224 12.83 22.41 8.53
CA SER A 224 11.94 23.44 8.02
C SER A 224 12.63 24.49 7.16
N SER A 225 13.94 24.74 7.35
CA SER A 225 14.69 25.65 6.48
C SER A 225 14.63 25.24 5.00
N ASN A 226 14.62 23.93 4.71
CA ASN A 226 14.46 23.42 3.33
C ASN A 226 13.10 23.79 2.73
N VAL A 227 12.04 23.76 3.55
CA VAL A 227 10.69 24.13 3.10
C VAL A 227 10.60 25.64 2.90
N VAL A 228 11.17 26.45 3.80
CA VAL A 228 11.24 27.91 3.65
C VAL A 228 11.98 28.30 2.38
N GLU A 229 13.16 27.70 2.12
CA GLU A 229 13.89 27.92 0.89
C GLU A 229 13.05 27.59 -0.36
N LYS A 230 12.26 26.52 -0.29
CA LYS A 230 11.42 26.11 -1.40
C LYS A 230 10.23 27.05 -1.65
N CYS A 231 9.66 27.63 -0.60
CA CYS A 231 8.61 28.65 -0.73
C CYS A 231 9.11 29.97 -1.35
N LEU A 232 10.42 30.24 -1.31
CA LEU A 232 11.03 31.46 -1.86
C LEU A 232 11.43 31.34 -3.34
N LYS A 233 11.40 30.15 -3.89
CA LYS A 233 11.70 29.84 -5.31
C LYS A 233 10.46 29.76 -6.15
#